data_1020d8348d3ccb60b22a38fa5b31e568
#
_entry.id   1020d8348d3ccb60b22a38fa5b31e568
#
_cell.length_a   1.000
_cell.length_b   1.000
_cell.length_c   1.000
_cell.angle_alpha   90.00
_cell.angle_beta   90.00
_cell.angle_gamma   90.00
#
_symmetry.space_group_name_H-M   'P 1'
#
loop_
_entity.id
_entity.type
_entity.pdbx_description
1 polymer ?
#
loop_
_entity_poly.entity_id
_entity_poly.type
_entity_poly.pdbx_seq_one_letter_code
_entity_poly.pdbx_strand_id
1 'polypeptide(L)'
;MASLLLIDDHPLVEVALEAACVNAPITLKIHAAGDEAQARQLLLQHPIDLIVLDIGLPDCDGLELLRRLRVRNQHCPVLIYSAQRSRHTLLSAVSLGAAGYVVKSQSMAQLLSAILAVLGGQQAFPPLPERIELPLTEKEQQIVALLVRGLSNLQIGEQLHISNKTVSTHKKNILEKTGVQSVVELAELWKAQQ
;
A
#
# COMPACT_ATOMS: atom_id res chain seq x y z
N MET A 1 -23.54 11.96 -13.82
CA MET A 1 -22.64 11.04 -14.54
C MET A 1 -21.23 11.43 -14.14
N ALA A 2 -20.44 10.50 -13.61
CA ALA A 2 -19.06 10.77 -13.23
C ALA A 2 -18.11 9.88 -14.06
N SER A 3 -16.92 10.41 -14.38
CA SER A 3 -15.88 9.71 -15.15
C SER A 3 -14.80 9.18 -14.20
N LEU A 4 -14.55 7.89 -14.25
CA LEU A 4 -13.58 7.19 -13.44
C LEU A 4 -12.44 6.65 -14.32
N LEU A 5 -11.19 6.84 -13.90
CA LEU A 5 -10.03 6.18 -14.50
C LEU A 5 -9.57 5.05 -13.58
N LEU A 6 -9.68 3.81 -14.05
CA LEU A 6 -9.11 2.64 -13.40
C LEU A 6 -7.71 2.38 -13.97
N ILE A 7 -6.71 2.33 -13.11
CA ILE A 7 -5.32 1.99 -13.46
C ILE A 7 -4.99 0.67 -12.77
N ASP A 8 -5.08 -0.44 -13.51
CA ASP A 8 -4.89 -1.80 -13.00
C ASP A 8 -4.49 -2.71 -14.18
N ASP A 9 -3.46 -3.51 -14.02
CA ASP A 9 -2.99 -4.46 -15.06
C ASP A 9 -3.82 -5.76 -15.14
N HIS A 10 -4.84 -5.89 -14.26
CA HIS A 10 -5.73 -7.04 -14.23
C HIS A 10 -7.06 -6.75 -14.94
N PRO A 11 -7.29 -7.22 -16.18
CA PRO A 11 -8.50 -6.88 -16.95
C PRO A 11 -9.82 -7.29 -16.28
N LEU A 12 -9.79 -8.33 -15.44
CA LEU A 12 -10.99 -8.78 -14.72
C LEU A 12 -11.50 -7.76 -13.70
N VAL A 13 -10.66 -6.85 -13.23
CA VAL A 13 -11.06 -5.79 -12.28
C VAL A 13 -12.00 -4.81 -12.95
N GLU A 14 -11.72 -4.42 -14.20
CA GLU A 14 -12.60 -3.56 -15.00
C GLU A 14 -13.98 -4.20 -15.16
N VAL A 15 -14.03 -5.43 -15.66
CA VAL A 15 -15.28 -6.17 -15.87
C VAL A 15 -16.10 -6.31 -14.58
N ALA A 16 -15.42 -6.64 -13.47
CA ALA A 16 -16.09 -6.78 -12.18
C ALA A 16 -16.62 -5.45 -11.64
N LEU A 17 -15.89 -4.36 -11.85
CA LEU A 17 -16.32 -3.02 -11.45
C LEU A 17 -17.49 -2.54 -12.30
N GLU A 18 -17.46 -2.74 -13.63
CA GLU A 18 -18.59 -2.43 -14.52
C GLU A 18 -19.85 -3.17 -14.10
N ALA A 19 -19.74 -4.48 -13.83
CA ALA A 19 -20.86 -5.28 -13.34
C ALA A 19 -21.43 -4.76 -12.01
N ALA A 20 -20.57 -4.34 -11.09
CA ALA A 20 -21.00 -3.75 -9.82
C ALA A 20 -21.69 -2.38 -9.99
N CYS A 21 -21.35 -1.64 -11.04
CA CYS A 21 -21.93 -0.32 -11.31
C CYS A 21 -23.34 -0.38 -11.92
N VAL A 22 -23.80 -1.53 -12.43
CA VAL A 22 -25.13 -1.64 -13.07
C VAL A 22 -26.26 -1.14 -12.17
N ASN A 23 -26.18 -1.38 -10.88
CA ASN A 23 -27.19 -0.96 -9.90
C ASN A 23 -26.72 0.21 -9.02
N ALA A 24 -25.68 0.93 -9.43
CA ALA A 24 -25.17 2.07 -8.68
C ALA A 24 -26.17 3.25 -8.71
N PRO A 25 -26.24 4.06 -7.63
CA PRO A 25 -27.13 5.23 -7.57
C PRO A 25 -26.73 6.35 -8.52
N ILE A 26 -25.56 6.28 -9.13
CA ILE A 26 -25.06 7.23 -10.13
C ILE A 26 -24.51 6.47 -11.34
N THR A 27 -24.59 7.08 -12.51
CA THR A 27 -23.96 6.55 -13.72
C THR A 27 -22.46 6.83 -13.68
N LEU A 28 -21.65 5.78 -13.71
CA LEU A 28 -20.19 5.86 -13.80
C LEU A 28 -19.74 5.49 -15.22
N LYS A 29 -18.92 6.34 -15.83
CA LYS A 29 -18.19 6.03 -17.05
C LYS A 29 -16.78 5.61 -16.67
N ILE A 30 -16.44 4.34 -16.94
CA ILE A 30 -15.14 3.78 -16.61
C ILE A 30 -14.23 3.90 -17.82
N HIS A 31 -13.01 4.35 -17.60
CA HIS A 31 -11.90 4.32 -18.54
C HIS A 31 -10.82 3.46 -17.89
N ALA A 32 -10.33 2.42 -18.56
CA ALA A 32 -9.33 1.52 -18.02
C ALA A 32 -7.97 1.72 -18.68
N ALA A 33 -6.92 1.62 -17.88
CA ALA A 33 -5.51 1.65 -18.28
C ALA A 33 -4.74 0.53 -17.56
N GLY A 34 -3.97 -0.26 -18.30
CA GLY A 34 -3.13 -1.31 -17.75
C GLY A 34 -1.74 -0.81 -17.29
N ASP A 35 -1.37 0.41 -17.67
CA ASP A 35 -0.08 1.01 -17.38
C ASP A 35 -0.13 2.54 -17.26
N GLU A 36 0.99 3.15 -16.82
CA GLU A 36 1.09 4.61 -16.69
C GLU A 36 0.94 5.36 -18.03
N ALA A 37 1.41 4.80 -19.14
CA ALA A 37 1.37 5.47 -20.44
C ALA A 37 -0.07 5.60 -20.96
N GLN A 38 -0.84 4.54 -20.85
CA GLN A 38 -2.28 4.54 -21.19
C GLN A 38 -3.05 5.46 -20.25
N ALA A 39 -2.80 5.41 -18.95
CA ALA A 39 -3.42 6.28 -17.97
C ALA A 39 -3.20 7.76 -18.31
N ARG A 40 -1.97 8.12 -18.69
CA ARG A 40 -1.61 9.47 -19.10
C ARG A 40 -2.35 9.93 -20.35
N GLN A 41 -2.52 9.06 -21.34
CA GLN A 41 -3.30 9.37 -22.55
C GLN A 41 -4.76 9.64 -22.21
N LEU A 42 -5.38 8.79 -21.39
CA LEU A 42 -6.78 8.94 -20.99
C LEU A 42 -7.01 10.22 -20.17
N LEU A 43 -6.08 10.60 -19.31
CA LEU A 43 -6.14 11.86 -18.54
C LEU A 43 -6.05 13.11 -19.43
N LEU A 44 -5.42 13.00 -20.61
CA LEU A 44 -5.38 14.10 -21.59
C LEU A 44 -6.64 14.16 -22.45
N GLN A 45 -7.32 13.05 -22.67
CA GLN A 45 -8.46 12.94 -23.59
C GLN A 45 -9.81 13.11 -22.90
N HIS A 46 -9.88 12.83 -21.60
CA HIS A 46 -11.14 12.81 -20.87
C HIS A 46 -11.05 13.60 -19.55
N PRO A 47 -12.12 14.32 -19.19
CA PRO A 47 -12.26 14.84 -17.83
C PRO A 47 -12.49 13.66 -16.87
N ILE A 48 -11.60 13.47 -15.91
CA ILE A 48 -11.67 12.39 -14.92
C ILE A 48 -12.01 12.97 -13.55
N ASP A 49 -13.06 12.45 -12.93
CA ASP A 49 -13.55 12.89 -11.61
C ASP A 49 -12.91 12.10 -10.47
N LEU A 50 -12.46 10.86 -10.74
CA LEU A 50 -11.80 9.99 -9.75
C LEU A 50 -10.82 9.03 -10.44
N ILE A 51 -9.66 8.83 -9.84
CA ILE A 51 -8.70 7.79 -10.24
C ILE A 51 -8.76 6.66 -9.22
N VAL A 52 -8.96 5.42 -9.68
CA VAL A 52 -8.73 4.19 -8.90
C VAL A 52 -7.39 3.62 -9.35
N LEU A 53 -6.44 3.51 -8.43
CA LEU A 53 -5.06 3.15 -8.73
C LEU A 53 -4.64 1.86 -8.01
N ASP A 54 -4.26 0.84 -8.77
CA ASP A 54 -3.44 -0.24 -8.23
C ASP A 54 -1.99 0.25 -8.08
N ILE A 55 -1.45 0.10 -6.87
CA ILE A 55 -0.04 0.38 -6.59
C ILE A 55 0.88 -0.84 -6.83
N GLY A 56 0.30 -1.98 -7.20
CA GLY A 56 1.02 -3.21 -7.51
C GLY A 56 1.34 -3.40 -8.99
N LEU A 57 1.35 -2.33 -9.79
CA LEU A 57 1.66 -2.39 -11.21
C LEU A 57 3.07 -2.94 -11.46
N PRO A 58 3.26 -3.81 -12.48
CA PRO A 58 4.54 -4.48 -12.71
C PRO A 58 5.65 -3.53 -13.18
N ASP A 59 5.29 -2.46 -13.90
CA ASP A 59 6.24 -1.62 -14.61
C ASP A 59 6.61 -0.32 -13.88
N CYS A 60 6.00 -0.03 -12.71
CA CYS A 60 6.27 1.20 -11.98
C CYS A 60 6.03 1.05 -10.47
N ASP A 61 6.71 1.90 -9.68
CA ASP A 61 6.36 2.08 -8.27
C ASP A 61 5.03 2.85 -8.17
N GLY A 62 3.97 2.17 -7.72
CA GLY A 62 2.64 2.74 -7.64
C GLY A 62 2.50 3.91 -6.66
N LEU A 63 3.28 3.96 -5.58
CA LEU A 63 3.31 5.12 -4.67
C LEU A 63 3.98 6.33 -5.33
N GLU A 64 5.02 6.11 -6.13
CA GLU A 64 5.63 7.16 -6.93
C GLU A 64 4.67 7.64 -8.04
N LEU A 65 3.90 6.73 -8.66
CA LEU A 65 2.85 7.09 -9.59
C LEU A 65 1.76 7.93 -8.91
N LEU A 66 1.32 7.55 -7.71
CA LEU A 66 0.39 8.36 -6.90
C LEU A 66 0.93 9.78 -6.70
N ARG A 67 2.20 9.91 -6.30
CA ARG A 67 2.84 11.22 -6.11
C ARG A 67 2.80 12.07 -7.38
N ARG A 68 3.15 11.47 -8.54
CA ARG A 68 3.11 12.17 -9.84
C ARG A 68 1.69 12.58 -10.25
N LEU A 69 0.71 11.71 -10.03
CA LEU A 69 -0.69 12.00 -10.31
C LEU A 69 -1.20 13.16 -9.45
N ARG A 70 -0.87 13.18 -8.16
CA ARG A 70 -1.27 14.27 -7.25
C ARG A 70 -0.66 15.61 -7.63
N VAL A 71 0.60 15.65 -8.06
CA VAL A 71 1.26 16.88 -8.50
C VAL A 71 0.64 17.42 -9.79
N ARG A 72 0.29 16.55 -10.74
CA ARG A 72 -0.24 16.95 -12.05
C ARG A 72 -1.75 17.19 -12.07
N ASN A 73 -2.50 16.43 -11.27
CA ASN A 73 -3.96 16.43 -11.23
C ASN A 73 -4.45 16.74 -9.81
N GLN A 74 -4.08 17.91 -9.29
CA GLN A 74 -4.33 18.30 -7.88
C GLN A 74 -5.79 18.19 -7.44
N HIS A 75 -6.73 18.39 -8.36
CA HIS A 75 -8.17 18.39 -8.08
C HIS A 75 -8.82 17.01 -8.22
N CYS A 76 -8.17 16.06 -8.91
CA CYS A 76 -8.72 14.73 -9.09
C CYS A 76 -8.34 13.83 -7.91
N PRO A 77 -9.28 13.34 -7.10
CA PRO A 77 -8.99 12.43 -6.01
C PRO A 77 -8.46 11.10 -6.54
N VAL A 78 -7.56 10.46 -5.75
CA VAL A 78 -7.02 9.14 -6.07
C VAL A 78 -7.40 8.17 -4.95
N LEU A 79 -8.13 7.12 -5.30
CA LEU A 79 -8.46 5.98 -4.44
C LEU A 79 -7.51 4.83 -4.75
N ILE A 80 -6.78 4.36 -3.76
CA ILE A 80 -5.91 3.19 -3.91
C ILE A 80 -6.73 1.91 -3.85
N TYR A 81 -6.45 0.98 -4.79
CA TYR A 81 -7.02 -0.37 -4.81
C TYR A 81 -5.90 -1.39 -4.97
N SER A 82 -5.47 -2.03 -3.89
CA SER A 82 -4.25 -2.83 -3.87
C SER A 82 -4.36 -4.13 -3.10
N ALA A 83 -3.58 -5.14 -3.48
CA ALA A 83 -3.44 -6.38 -2.73
C ALA A 83 -2.68 -6.17 -1.40
N GLN A 84 -1.91 -5.09 -1.25
CA GLN A 84 -1.11 -4.81 -0.06
C GLN A 84 -1.99 -4.35 1.11
N ARG A 85 -1.70 -4.87 2.31
CA ARG A 85 -2.43 -4.53 3.56
C ARG A 85 -1.54 -3.93 4.63
N SER A 86 -0.28 -3.62 4.28
CA SER A 86 0.67 -3.16 5.29
C SER A 86 0.30 -1.77 5.82
N ARG A 87 0.52 -1.56 7.12
CA ARG A 87 0.34 -0.25 7.76
C ARG A 87 1.21 0.82 7.10
N HIS A 88 2.45 0.46 6.75
CA HIS A 88 3.38 1.36 6.07
C HIS A 88 2.83 1.86 4.74
N THR A 89 2.35 0.95 3.88
CA THR A 89 1.78 1.31 2.57
C THR A 89 0.57 2.24 2.71
N LEU A 90 -0.30 1.95 3.68
CA LEU A 90 -1.48 2.76 3.95
C LEU A 90 -1.09 4.17 4.43
N LEU A 91 -0.15 4.29 5.39
CA LEU A 91 0.32 5.58 5.87
C LEU A 91 1.04 6.38 4.77
N SER A 92 1.83 5.70 3.92
CA SER A 92 2.47 6.33 2.76
C SER A 92 1.44 6.86 1.77
N ALA A 93 0.39 6.10 1.46
CA ALA A 93 -0.70 6.55 0.59
C ALA A 93 -1.41 7.79 1.17
N VAL A 94 -1.70 7.80 2.47
CA VAL A 94 -2.27 8.96 3.17
C VAL A 94 -1.36 10.18 3.06
N SER A 95 -0.07 10.03 3.36
CA SER A 95 0.91 11.13 3.32
C SER A 95 1.11 11.70 1.91
N LEU A 96 0.94 10.88 0.87
CA LEU A 96 0.98 11.27 -0.53
C LEU A 96 -0.35 11.85 -1.04
N GLY A 97 -1.35 11.99 -0.18
CA GLY A 97 -2.61 12.64 -0.49
C GLY A 97 -3.62 11.76 -1.23
N ALA A 98 -3.59 10.44 -1.03
CA ALA A 98 -4.70 9.58 -1.46
C ALA A 98 -6.00 10.00 -0.77
N ALA A 99 -7.12 9.84 -1.45
CA ALA A 99 -8.46 10.10 -0.92
C ALA A 99 -9.06 8.88 -0.21
N GLY A 100 -8.47 7.69 -0.42
CA GLY A 100 -8.90 6.45 0.22
C GLY A 100 -8.01 5.28 -0.15
N TYR A 101 -8.28 4.14 0.49
CA TYR A 101 -7.56 2.90 0.29
C TYR A 101 -8.50 1.70 0.45
N VAL A 102 -8.58 0.86 -0.57
CA VAL A 102 -9.37 -0.39 -0.55
C VAL A 102 -8.44 -1.55 -0.86
N VAL A 103 -8.53 -2.63 -0.08
CA VAL A 103 -7.72 -3.82 -0.29
C VAL A 103 -8.41 -4.74 -1.30
N LYS A 104 -7.68 -5.28 -2.28
CA LYS A 104 -8.22 -6.18 -3.34
C LYS A 104 -8.89 -7.45 -2.81
N SER A 105 -8.67 -7.82 -1.54
CA SER A 105 -9.39 -8.93 -0.89
C SER A 105 -10.81 -8.56 -0.43
N GLN A 106 -11.19 -7.30 -0.49
CA GLN A 106 -12.55 -6.83 -0.20
C GLN A 106 -13.46 -7.03 -1.44
N SER A 107 -14.78 -7.02 -1.20
CA SER A 107 -15.75 -7.18 -2.28
C SER A 107 -15.80 -5.97 -3.22
N MET A 108 -16.24 -6.17 -4.48
CA MET A 108 -16.51 -5.06 -5.42
C MET A 108 -17.54 -4.07 -4.89
N ALA A 109 -18.49 -4.53 -4.08
CA ALA A 109 -19.46 -3.64 -3.43
C ALA A 109 -18.77 -2.65 -2.45
N GLN A 110 -17.72 -3.10 -1.75
CA GLN A 110 -16.93 -2.23 -0.87
C GLN A 110 -16.08 -1.23 -1.69
N LEU A 111 -15.49 -1.66 -2.81
CA LEU A 111 -14.80 -0.75 -3.72
C LEU A 111 -15.78 0.29 -4.28
N LEU A 112 -16.95 -0.11 -4.75
CA LEU A 112 -17.98 0.81 -5.24
C LEU A 112 -18.44 1.80 -4.16
N SER A 113 -18.65 1.33 -2.94
CA SER A 113 -19.00 2.20 -1.80
C SER A 113 -17.91 3.24 -1.53
N ALA A 114 -16.63 2.84 -1.57
CA ALA A 114 -15.50 3.76 -1.42
C ALA A 114 -15.42 4.78 -2.57
N ILE A 115 -15.65 4.34 -3.82
CA ILE A 115 -15.73 5.22 -5.00
C ILE A 115 -16.81 6.29 -4.79
N LEU A 116 -18.01 5.89 -4.39
CA LEU A 116 -19.12 6.81 -4.16
C LEU A 116 -18.85 7.80 -3.02
N ALA A 117 -18.23 7.33 -1.93
CA ALA A 117 -17.83 8.18 -0.81
C ALA A 117 -16.81 9.24 -1.26
N VAL A 118 -15.79 8.84 -2.03
CA VAL A 118 -14.75 9.77 -2.51
C VAL A 118 -15.30 10.76 -3.52
N LEU A 119 -16.17 10.35 -4.43
CA LEU A 119 -16.89 11.26 -5.35
C LEU A 119 -17.80 12.23 -4.58
N GLY A 120 -18.31 11.85 -3.42
CA GLY A 120 -19.03 12.71 -2.49
C GLY A 120 -18.15 13.63 -1.64
N GLY A 121 -16.82 13.64 -1.86
CA GLY A 121 -15.88 14.47 -1.11
C GLY A 121 -15.46 13.90 0.25
N GLN A 122 -15.80 12.64 0.54
CA GLN A 122 -15.41 11.96 1.78
C GLN A 122 -14.11 11.19 1.58
N GLN A 123 -13.40 10.91 2.68
CA GLN A 123 -12.28 9.98 2.65
C GLN A 123 -12.76 8.55 2.89
N ALA A 124 -12.12 7.57 2.20
CA ALA A 124 -12.47 6.16 2.28
C ALA A 124 -11.25 5.31 2.65
N PHE A 125 -10.80 5.41 3.90
CA PHE A 125 -9.71 4.59 4.43
C PHE A 125 -10.23 3.49 5.34
N PRO A 126 -9.62 2.27 5.29
CA PRO A 126 -9.89 1.26 6.29
C PRO A 126 -9.31 1.71 7.65
N PRO A 127 -9.79 1.15 8.76
CA PRO A 127 -9.10 1.31 10.04
C PRO A 127 -7.64 0.87 9.88
N LEU A 128 -6.73 1.65 10.49
CA LEU A 128 -5.31 1.28 10.48
C LEU A 128 -5.17 -0.12 11.08
N PRO A 129 -4.42 -1.03 10.45
CA PRO A 129 -4.11 -2.32 11.05
C PRO A 129 -3.53 -2.12 12.45
N GLU A 130 -3.98 -2.91 13.40
CA GLU A 130 -3.43 -2.88 14.75
C GLU A 130 -1.90 -3.03 14.68
N ARG A 131 -1.21 -2.22 15.47
CA ARG A 131 0.22 -2.33 15.60
C ARG A 131 0.51 -3.63 16.36
N ILE A 132 1.01 -4.65 15.67
CA ILE A 132 1.50 -5.85 16.33
C ILE A 132 2.74 -5.42 17.12
N GLU A 133 2.59 -5.19 18.42
CA GLU A 133 3.75 -4.94 19.27
C GLU A 133 4.50 -6.27 19.45
N LEU A 134 5.67 -6.39 18.81
CA LEU A 134 6.53 -7.52 19.06
C LEU A 134 7.05 -7.42 20.53
N PRO A 135 7.09 -8.54 21.24
CA PRO A 135 7.57 -8.56 22.63
C PRO A 135 9.10 -8.42 22.71
N LEU A 136 9.61 -7.37 22.07
CA LEU A 136 11.04 -7.09 21.95
C LEU A 136 11.44 -5.90 22.82
N THR A 137 12.55 -6.04 23.51
CA THR A 137 13.17 -4.92 24.23
C THR A 137 13.70 -3.87 23.24
N GLU A 138 13.92 -2.64 23.68
CA GLU A 138 14.50 -1.57 22.85
C GLU A 138 15.79 -1.99 22.15
N LYS A 139 16.67 -2.71 22.87
CA LYS A 139 17.92 -3.23 22.29
C LYS A 139 17.68 -4.26 21.20
N GLU A 140 16.71 -5.15 21.39
CA GLU A 140 16.32 -6.13 20.39
C GLU A 140 15.69 -5.44 19.16
N GLN A 141 14.87 -4.41 19.35
CA GLN A 141 14.32 -3.61 18.26
C GLN A 141 15.41 -2.91 17.44
N GLN A 142 16.43 -2.34 18.09
CA GLN A 142 17.59 -1.75 17.41
C GLN A 142 18.33 -2.81 16.56
N ILE A 143 18.54 -4.00 17.12
CA ILE A 143 19.20 -5.10 16.42
C ILE A 143 18.36 -5.57 15.22
N VAL A 144 17.03 -5.73 15.37
CA VAL A 144 16.14 -6.09 14.27
C VAL A 144 16.21 -5.06 13.15
N ALA A 145 16.13 -3.76 13.46
CA ALA A 145 16.21 -2.70 12.47
C ALA A 145 17.51 -2.76 11.63
N LEU A 146 18.61 -3.15 12.23
CA LEU A 146 19.90 -3.31 11.54
C LEU A 146 19.98 -4.63 10.75
N LEU A 147 19.46 -5.74 11.29
CA LEU A 147 19.36 -7.02 10.58
C LEU A 147 18.50 -6.91 9.31
N VAL A 148 17.37 -6.23 9.38
CA VAL A 148 16.46 -6.00 8.23
C VAL A 148 17.12 -5.15 7.15
N ARG A 149 18.05 -4.27 7.52
CA ARG A 149 18.87 -3.49 6.58
C ARG A 149 20.01 -4.32 5.96
N GLY A 150 20.15 -5.58 6.31
CA GLY A 150 21.15 -6.51 5.76
C GLY A 150 22.54 -6.43 6.42
N LEU A 151 22.68 -5.79 7.58
CA LEU A 151 23.97 -5.73 8.26
C LEU A 151 24.34 -7.10 8.86
N SER A 152 25.62 -7.45 8.77
CA SER A 152 26.16 -8.63 9.43
C SER A 152 26.23 -8.47 10.96
N ASN A 153 26.28 -9.56 11.69
CA ASN A 153 26.40 -9.51 13.16
C ASN A 153 27.65 -8.73 13.62
N LEU A 154 28.74 -8.77 12.83
CA LEU A 154 29.96 -8.02 13.13
C LEU A 154 29.70 -6.51 13.02
N GLN A 155 29.12 -6.05 11.91
CA GLN A 155 28.78 -4.65 11.68
C GLN A 155 27.80 -4.11 12.73
N ILE A 156 26.80 -4.93 13.10
CA ILE A 156 25.86 -4.58 14.18
C ILE A 156 26.58 -4.44 15.51
N GLY A 157 27.51 -5.37 15.80
CA GLY A 157 28.32 -5.31 17.01
C GLY A 157 29.16 -4.05 17.10
N GLU A 158 29.81 -3.67 16.02
CA GLU A 158 30.59 -2.43 15.91
C GLU A 158 29.69 -1.19 16.11
N GLN A 159 28.55 -1.13 15.44
CA GLN A 159 27.64 0.01 15.49
C GLN A 159 26.97 0.19 16.86
N LEU A 160 26.69 -0.91 17.56
CA LEU A 160 26.03 -0.91 18.87
C LEU A 160 26.99 -1.04 20.05
N HIS A 161 28.30 -1.11 19.78
CA HIS A 161 29.38 -1.30 20.77
C HIS A 161 29.18 -2.55 21.63
N ILE A 162 28.81 -3.67 21.01
CA ILE A 162 28.64 -4.99 21.65
C ILE A 162 29.38 -6.08 20.87
N SER A 163 29.69 -7.20 21.53
CA SER A 163 30.37 -8.29 20.84
C SER A 163 29.48 -8.98 19.79
N ASN A 164 30.11 -9.54 18.74
CA ASN A 164 29.42 -10.39 17.75
C ASN A 164 28.67 -11.56 18.44
N LYS A 165 29.21 -12.13 19.50
CA LYS A 165 28.56 -13.19 20.29
C LYS A 165 27.28 -12.66 20.95
N THR A 166 27.30 -11.44 21.47
CA THR A 166 26.15 -10.78 22.10
C THR A 166 25.06 -10.54 21.06
N VAL A 167 25.42 -10.07 19.84
CA VAL A 167 24.46 -9.91 18.73
C VAL A 167 23.82 -11.25 18.35
N SER A 168 24.63 -12.33 18.28
CA SER A 168 24.12 -13.68 17.98
C SER A 168 23.12 -14.17 19.03
N THR A 169 23.38 -13.89 20.32
CA THR A 169 22.47 -14.24 21.41
C THR A 169 21.16 -13.45 21.30
N HIS A 170 21.22 -12.14 21.07
CA HIS A 170 20.01 -11.35 20.84
C HIS A 170 19.21 -11.82 19.63
N LYS A 171 19.90 -12.13 18.51
CA LYS A 171 19.25 -12.67 17.32
C LYS A 171 18.47 -13.95 17.62
N LYS A 172 19.06 -14.89 18.37
CA LYS A 172 18.36 -16.11 18.79
C LYS A 172 17.12 -15.80 19.62
N ASN A 173 17.26 -14.95 20.64
CA ASN A 173 16.15 -14.56 21.51
C ASN A 173 15.03 -13.84 20.73
N ILE A 174 15.38 -13.00 19.76
CA ILE A 174 14.44 -12.31 18.89
C ILE A 174 13.61 -13.33 18.09
N LEU A 175 14.25 -14.29 17.44
CA LEU A 175 13.55 -15.34 16.66
C LEU A 175 12.63 -16.17 17.56
N GLU A 176 13.09 -16.56 18.75
CA GLU A 176 12.28 -17.28 19.73
C GLU A 176 11.06 -16.46 20.20
N LYS A 177 11.24 -15.19 20.54
CA LYS A 177 10.16 -14.30 21.00
C LYS A 177 9.14 -13.98 19.90
N THR A 178 9.58 -13.88 18.66
CA THR A 178 8.73 -13.56 17.51
C THR A 178 8.11 -14.79 16.85
N GLY A 179 8.59 -16.00 17.20
CA GLY A 179 8.09 -17.25 16.65
C GLY A 179 8.48 -17.51 15.19
N VAL A 180 9.39 -16.70 14.63
CA VAL A 180 9.89 -16.88 13.26
C VAL A 180 11.18 -17.68 13.22
N GLN A 181 11.43 -18.39 12.12
CA GLN A 181 12.57 -19.29 12.00
C GLN A 181 13.77 -18.66 11.27
N SER A 182 13.55 -17.55 10.57
CA SER A 182 14.60 -16.92 9.75
C SER A 182 14.59 -15.39 9.87
N VAL A 183 15.74 -14.77 9.51
CA VAL A 183 15.84 -13.31 9.41
C VAL A 183 14.97 -12.75 8.29
N VAL A 184 14.71 -13.55 7.25
CA VAL A 184 13.84 -13.14 6.14
C VAL A 184 12.40 -13.00 6.63
N GLU A 185 11.87 -14.02 7.33
CA GLU A 185 10.55 -13.96 7.97
C GLU A 185 10.47 -12.83 9.02
N LEU A 186 11.54 -12.62 9.78
CA LEU A 186 11.63 -11.51 10.73
C LEU A 186 11.55 -10.15 10.03
N ALA A 187 12.18 -10.03 8.86
CA ALA A 187 12.13 -8.80 8.07
C ALA A 187 10.72 -8.51 7.53
N GLU A 188 10.00 -9.53 7.09
CA GLU A 188 8.61 -9.41 6.66
C GLU A 188 7.70 -9.00 7.82
N LEU A 189 7.86 -9.67 8.98
CA LEU A 189 7.11 -9.35 10.19
C LEU A 189 7.40 -7.91 10.67
N TRP A 190 8.67 -7.48 10.63
CA TRP A 190 9.09 -6.13 11.01
C TRP A 190 8.53 -5.05 10.08
N LYS A 191 8.51 -5.31 8.76
CA LYS A 191 7.89 -4.40 7.77
C LYS A 191 6.38 -4.27 7.98
N ALA A 192 5.71 -5.33 8.39
CA ALA A 192 4.27 -5.29 8.67
C ALA A 192 3.91 -4.45 9.91
N GLN A 193 4.89 -4.16 10.79
CA GLN A 193 4.72 -3.33 11.99
C GLN A 193 4.89 -1.83 11.74
N GLN A 194 5.63 -1.46 10.70
CA GLN A 194 5.90 -0.07 10.36
C GLN A 194 4.82 0.50 9.45
#